data_d854e99151b11c51e52bcf5dd4494779
#
_entry.id   d854e99151b11c51e52bcf5dd4494779
#
_cell.length_a   1.000
_cell.length_b   1.000
_cell.length_c   1.000
_cell.angle_alpha   90.00
_cell.angle_beta   90.00
_cell.angle_gamma   90.00
#
_symmetry.space_group_name_H-M   'P 1'
#
loop_
_entity.id
_entity.type
_entity.pdbx_description
1 polymer ?
#
loop_
_entity_poly.entity_id
_entity_poly.type
_entity_poly.pdbx_seq_one_letter_code
_entity_poly.pdbx_strand_id
1 'polypeptide(L)'
;LMQMHSSYVVTDPKGTVLVECGKMLEKGGYVIKSLNTINFRKSMHYNPFSYIRSEKDILKLVNTIIVNTKGDGDKSGEDFWVKAEKLYYTALIGYIWYEAPDHEKNFTTLLEMINASEAREDDETFKNPVDVMFDELEARDPDHFAVKQYRKYKLAAGVVCSKRLLN
;
A
#
# COMPACT_ATOMS: atom_id res chain seq x y z
N LEU A 1 14.55 26.42 -14.48
CA LEU A 1 15.57 25.85 -13.56
C LEU A 1 16.67 26.88 -13.24
N MET A 2 17.18 27.61 -14.23
CA MET A 2 18.30 28.53 -14.04
C MET A 2 18.04 29.70 -13.08
N GLN A 3 16.79 30.09 -12.84
CA GLN A 3 16.44 31.16 -11.90
C GLN A 3 16.59 30.77 -10.42
N MET A 4 16.64 29.47 -10.10
CA MET A 4 16.92 28.93 -8.78
C MET A 4 16.14 29.56 -7.61
N HIS A 5 14.83 29.88 -7.79
CA HIS A 5 14.04 30.63 -6.81
C HIS A 5 12.90 29.79 -6.18
N SER A 6 12.76 28.50 -6.56
CA SER A 6 11.72 27.62 -6.06
C SER A 6 12.12 26.14 -6.18
N SER A 7 11.35 25.24 -5.55
CA SER A 7 11.47 23.80 -5.79
C SER A 7 10.85 23.44 -7.14
N TYR A 8 11.42 22.46 -7.81
CA TYR A 8 11.01 22.03 -9.14
C TYR A 8 10.68 20.55 -9.16
N VAL A 9 9.63 20.18 -9.89
CA VAL A 9 9.34 18.81 -10.30
C VAL A 9 9.51 18.77 -11.82
N VAL A 10 10.39 17.90 -12.30
CA VAL A 10 10.77 17.86 -13.72
C VAL A 10 10.59 16.43 -14.24
N THR A 11 9.85 16.29 -15.34
CA THR A 11 9.80 15.05 -16.12
C THR A 11 10.93 15.08 -17.14
N ASP A 12 11.87 14.14 -17.04
CA ASP A 12 13.07 14.06 -17.88
C ASP A 12 13.18 12.68 -18.56
N PRO A 13 12.41 12.41 -19.63
CA PRO A 13 12.36 11.10 -20.27
C PRO A 13 13.68 10.61 -20.83
N LYS A 14 14.57 11.53 -21.18
CA LYS A 14 15.90 11.24 -21.78
C LYS A 14 17.05 11.36 -20.77
N GLY A 15 16.79 11.89 -19.56
CA GLY A 15 17.82 12.14 -18.57
C GLY A 15 18.75 13.34 -18.89
N THR A 16 18.46 14.10 -19.94
CA THR A 16 19.32 15.20 -20.40
C THR A 16 19.31 16.39 -19.44
N VAL A 17 18.16 16.71 -18.86
CA VAL A 17 18.02 17.83 -17.92
C VAL A 17 18.85 17.59 -16.66
N LEU A 18 18.83 16.38 -16.13
CA LEU A 18 19.64 16.01 -14.96
C LEU A 18 21.14 16.10 -15.27
N VAL A 19 21.56 15.64 -16.45
CA VAL A 19 22.98 15.68 -16.86
C VAL A 19 23.48 17.11 -17.07
N GLU A 20 22.68 17.96 -17.71
CA GLU A 20 23.06 19.34 -18.05
C GLU A 20 22.97 20.29 -16.87
N CYS A 21 21.89 20.18 -16.06
CA CYS A 21 21.60 21.15 -15.01
C CYS A 21 21.94 20.65 -13.59
N GLY A 22 22.12 19.35 -13.39
CA GLY A 22 22.23 18.75 -12.05
C GLY A 22 23.36 19.37 -11.22
N LYS A 23 24.59 19.41 -11.75
CA LYS A 23 25.73 20.00 -11.04
C LYS A 23 25.54 21.49 -10.72
N MET A 24 24.84 22.22 -11.59
CA MET A 24 24.53 23.64 -11.36
C MET A 24 23.56 23.80 -10.19
N LEU A 25 22.53 22.96 -10.17
CA LEU A 25 21.52 22.96 -9.09
C LEU A 25 22.14 22.56 -7.75
N GLU A 26 22.98 21.52 -7.72
CA GLU A 26 23.70 21.10 -6.49
C GLU A 26 24.57 22.22 -5.95
N LYS A 27 25.33 22.92 -6.83
CA LYS A 27 26.12 24.11 -6.44
C LYS A 27 25.25 25.25 -5.94
N GLY A 28 24.00 25.36 -6.42
CA GLY A 28 22.99 26.32 -5.97
C GLY A 28 22.30 25.91 -4.66
N GLY A 29 22.72 24.81 -4.02
CA GLY A 29 22.17 24.34 -2.74
C GLY A 29 20.91 23.47 -2.88
N TYR A 30 20.58 23.01 -4.08
CA TYR A 30 19.43 22.12 -4.29
C TYR A 30 19.76 20.68 -3.95
N VAL A 31 18.82 20.02 -3.28
CA VAL A 31 18.83 18.56 -3.11
C VAL A 31 18.09 17.94 -4.28
N ILE A 32 18.82 17.17 -5.10
CA ILE A 32 18.24 16.49 -6.26
C ILE A 32 17.78 15.10 -5.86
N LYS A 33 16.52 14.80 -6.14
CA LYS A 33 15.93 13.46 -5.98
C LYS A 33 15.46 12.98 -7.34
N SER A 34 15.92 11.80 -7.76
CA SER A 34 15.54 11.21 -9.05
C SER A 34 14.80 9.89 -8.86
N LEU A 35 13.65 9.76 -9.52
CA LEU A 35 12.95 8.49 -9.68
C LEU A 35 13.24 7.96 -11.09
N ASN A 36 14.08 6.94 -11.20
CA ASN A 36 14.48 6.37 -12.47
C ASN A 36 13.75 5.04 -12.70
N THR A 37 12.74 5.07 -13.57
CA THR A 37 11.91 3.90 -13.90
C THR A 37 12.55 2.97 -14.94
N ILE A 38 13.63 3.42 -15.62
CA ILE A 38 14.36 2.62 -16.60
C ILE A 38 15.45 1.81 -15.91
N ASN A 39 16.15 2.40 -14.96
CA ASN A 39 17.19 1.74 -14.20
C ASN A 39 17.01 1.99 -12.70
N PHE A 40 16.29 1.07 -12.04
CA PHE A 40 16.00 1.17 -10.62
C PHE A 40 17.24 1.22 -9.71
N ARG A 41 18.38 0.68 -10.15
CA ARG A 41 19.64 0.80 -9.38
C ARG A 41 20.15 2.24 -9.27
N LYS A 42 19.75 3.10 -10.20
CA LYS A 42 20.09 4.54 -10.22
C LYS A 42 18.95 5.41 -9.68
N SER A 43 17.87 4.80 -9.22
CA SER A 43 16.71 5.49 -8.66
C SER A 43 16.88 5.68 -7.16
N MET A 44 16.37 6.78 -6.66
CA MET A 44 16.17 6.94 -5.23
C MET A 44 15.00 6.09 -4.76
N HIS A 45 15.10 5.59 -3.54
CA HIS A 45 14.03 4.84 -2.90
C HIS A 45 12.92 5.78 -2.41
N TYR A 46 11.69 5.33 -2.58
CA TYR A 46 10.51 6.02 -2.08
C TYR A 46 9.68 5.04 -1.25
N ASN A 47 9.47 5.38 0.01
CA ASN A 47 8.60 4.62 0.90
C ASN A 47 7.35 5.46 1.24
N PRO A 48 6.16 5.15 0.70
CA PRO A 48 4.95 5.90 0.97
C PRO A 48 4.50 5.84 2.43
N PHE A 49 4.86 4.81 3.19
CA PHE A 49 4.56 4.73 4.62
C PHE A 49 5.12 5.90 5.42
N SER A 50 6.28 6.43 5.01
CA SER A 50 6.89 7.60 5.66
C SER A 50 6.06 8.89 5.54
N TYR A 51 5.04 8.91 4.69
CA TYR A 51 4.15 10.05 4.46
C TYR A 51 2.77 9.87 5.07
N ILE A 52 2.48 8.73 5.69
CA ILE A 52 1.24 8.48 6.42
C ILE A 52 1.31 9.22 7.76
N ARG A 53 0.35 10.11 7.99
CA ARG A 53 0.21 10.87 9.23
C ARG A 53 -1.13 10.66 9.91
N SER A 54 -2.08 10.05 9.20
CA SER A 54 -3.45 9.82 9.67
C SER A 54 -4.08 8.64 8.93
N GLU A 55 -5.16 8.10 9.49
CA GLU A 55 -5.98 7.06 8.84
C GLU A 55 -6.50 7.49 7.46
N LYS A 56 -6.74 8.81 7.26
CA LYS A 56 -7.11 9.34 5.94
C LYS A 56 -6.02 9.14 4.89
N ASP A 57 -4.75 9.18 5.30
CA ASP A 57 -3.65 8.96 4.37
C ASP A 57 -3.48 7.48 4.04
N ILE A 58 -3.81 6.57 4.98
CA ILE A 58 -3.93 5.13 4.70
C ILE A 58 -4.97 4.89 3.61
N LEU A 59 -6.16 5.48 3.75
CA LEU A 59 -7.22 5.34 2.75
C LEU A 59 -6.83 5.90 1.38
N LYS A 60 -6.09 7.01 1.33
CA LYS A 60 -5.56 7.57 0.07
C LYS A 60 -4.54 6.64 -0.56
N LEU A 61 -3.60 6.09 0.24
CA LEU A 61 -2.61 5.13 -0.24
C LEU A 61 -3.27 3.91 -0.83
N VAL A 62 -4.23 3.29 -0.12
CA VAL A 62 -4.99 2.14 -0.61
C VAL A 62 -5.74 2.46 -1.91
N ASN A 63 -6.42 3.60 -1.98
CA ASN A 63 -7.09 4.01 -3.22
C ASN A 63 -6.10 4.18 -4.38
N THR A 64 -4.92 4.75 -4.12
CA THR A 64 -3.88 4.93 -5.15
C THR A 64 -3.37 3.58 -5.64
N ILE A 65 -3.12 2.62 -4.74
CA ILE A 65 -2.70 1.26 -5.11
C ILE A 65 -3.75 0.64 -6.04
N ILE A 66 -5.02 0.59 -5.61
CA ILE A 66 -6.08 -0.07 -6.35
C ILE A 66 -6.34 0.58 -7.70
N VAL A 67 -6.39 1.92 -7.77
CA VAL A 67 -6.62 2.62 -9.05
C VAL A 67 -5.49 2.38 -10.04
N ASN A 68 -4.23 2.31 -9.57
CA ASN A 68 -3.08 2.13 -10.45
C ASN A 68 -2.77 0.65 -10.78
N THR A 69 -3.35 -0.30 -10.04
CA THR A 69 -3.19 -1.74 -10.31
C THR A 69 -4.34 -2.34 -11.10
N LYS A 70 -5.47 -1.63 -11.20
CA LYS A 70 -6.57 -2.04 -12.08
C LYS A 70 -6.16 -1.90 -13.54
N GLY A 71 -6.25 -3.01 -14.28
CA GLY A 71 -6.21 -2.96 -15.74
C GLY A 71 -7.49 -2.35 -16.34
N ASP A 72 -7.45 -2.00 -17.62
CA ASP A 72 -8.58 -1.45 -18.38
C ASP A 72 -9.74 -2.45 -18.63
N GLY A 73 -9.87 -3.52 -17.84
CA GLY A 73 -10.86 -4.59 -17.97
C GLY A 73 -12.18 -4.32 -17.26
N ASP A 74 -13.19 -4.91 -17.82
CA ASP A 74 -14.63 -4.99 -17.57
C ASP A 74 -15.24 -4.46 -16.26
N LYS A 75 -16.30 -3.64 -16.39
CA LYS A 75 -16.91 -2.84 -15.32
C LYS A 75 -18.08 -3.50 -14.56
N SER A 76 -18.45 -4.72 -14.85
CA SER A 76 -19.73 -5.28 -14.41
C SER A 76 -19.64 -6.42 -13.38
N GLY A 77 -19.00 -6.36 -12.36
CA GLY A 77 -18.86 -7.34 -11.26
C GLY A 77 -17.83 -6.94 -10.24
N GLU A 78 -17.10 -5.90 -10.58
CA GLU A 78 -15.91 -5.44 -9.86
C GLU A 78 -16.19 -4.74 -8.53
N ASP A 79 -17.38 -4.19 -8.29
CA ASP A 79 -17.58 -3.26 -7.17
C ASP A 79 -17.46 -3.95 -5.80
N PHE A 80 -17.90 -5.20 -5.70
CA PHE A 80 -17.84 -5.96 -4.47
C PHE A 80 -16.40 -6.40 -4.12
N TRP A 81 -15.71 -7.01 -5.09
CA TRP A 81 -14.34 -7.48 -4.89
C TRP A 81 -13.38 -6.35 -4.59
N VAL A 82 -13.54 -5.24 -5.29
CA VAL A 82 -12.76 -4.02 -5.05
C VAL A 82 -13.02 -3.44 -3.65
N LYS A 83 -14.27 -3.48 -3.17
CA LYS A 83 -14.58 -3.06 -1.80
C LYS A 83 -13.94 -3.97 -0.77
N ALA A 84 -13.98 -5.29 -0.98
CA ALA A 84 -13.34 -6.25 -0.09
C ALA A 84 -11.81 -6.07 -0.09
N GLU A 85 -11.20 -5.93 -1.26
CA GLU A 85 -9.77 -5.65 -1.41
C GLU A 85 -9.35 -4.35 -0.71
N LYS A 86 -10.14 -3.28 -0.86
CA LYS A 86 -9.91 -2.02 -0.13
C LYS A 86 -9.92 -2.20 1.38
N LEU A 87 -10.88 -2.94 1.90
CA LEU A 87 -10.97 -3.22 3.34
C LEU A 87 -9.75 -4.02 3.81
N TYR A 88 -9.34 -5.01 3.04
CA TYR A 88 -8.20 -5.86 3.33
C TYR A 88 -6.89 -5.05 3.36
N TYR A 89 -6.57 -4.32 2.30
CA TYR A 89 -5.37 -3.47 2.28
C TYR A 89 -5.40 -2.38 3.35
N THR A 90 -6.58 -1.82 3.63
CA THR A 90 -6.72 -0.83 4.70
C THR A 90 -6.42 -1.43 6.07
N ALA A 91 -6.85 -2.68 6.31
CA ALA A 91 -6.57 -3.39 7.54
C ALA A 91 -5.06 -3.68 7.68
N LEU A 92 -4.42 -4.25 6.65
CA LEU A 92 -3.00 -4.61 6.69
C LEU A 92 -2.11 -3.38 6.82
N ILE A 93 -2.33 -2.34 6.00
CA ILE A 93 -1.55 -1.09 6.07
C ILE A 93 -1.78 -0.39 7.41
N GLY A 94 -3.02 -0.41 7.91
CA GLY A 94 -3.34 0.11 9.24
C GLY A 94 -2.59 -0.64 10.34
N TYR A 95 -2.56 -1.97 10.29
CA TYR A 95 -1.80 -2.79 11.23
C TYR A 95 -0.30 -2.42 11.21
N ILE A 96 0.31 -2.40 10.03
CA ILE A 96 1.73 -2.06 9.87
C ILE A 96 2.01 -0.65 10.41
N TRP A 97 1.15 0.31 10.11
CA TRP A 97 1.37 1.70 10.52
C TRP A 97 1.33 1.90 12.04
N TYR A 98 0.39 1.22 12.72
CA TYR A 98 0.22 1.35 14.17
C TYR A 98 1.16 0.45 14.97
N GLU A 99 1.30 -0.82 14.56
CA GLU A 99 1.90 -1.87 15.39
C GLU A 99 3.34 -2.21 15.00
N ALA A 100 3.72 -2.04 13.72
CA ALA A 100 5.05 -2.41 13.29
C ALA A 100 6.11 -1.37 13.69
N PRO A 101 7.36 -1.81 13.95
CA PRO A 101 8.48 -0.90 14.14
C PRO A 101 8.79 -0.14 12.84
N ASP A 102 9.45 1.03 12.96
CA ASP A 102 9.64 1.93 11.81
C ASP A 102 10.37 1.32 10.60
N HIS A 103 11.28 0.38 10.83
CA HIS A 103 12.00 -0.30 9.75
C HIS A 103 11.15 -1.30 8.98
N GLU A 104 10.03 -1.76 9.54
CA GLU A 104 9.07 -2.65 8.91
C GLU A 104 7.89 -1.91 8.27
N LYS A 105 7.77 -0.61 8.47
CA LYS A 105 6.73 0.21 7.81
C LYS A 105 7.06 0.43 6.35
N ASN A 106 6.85 -0.61 5.53
CA ASN A 106 7.17 -0.61 4.09
C ASN A 106 6.32 -1.63 3.32
N PHE A 107 6.43 -1.60 1.99
CA PHE A 107 5.71 -2.53 1.12
C PHE A 107 6.22 -3.98 1.18
N THR A 108 7.47 -4.21 1.59
CA THR A 108 7.97 -5.59 1.74
C THR A 108 7.18 -6.31 2.82
N THR A 109 7.02 -5.67 3.98
CA THR A 109 6.20 -6.20 5.09
C THR A 109 4.74 -6.40 4.67
N LEU A 110 4.16 -5.46 3.89
CA LEU A 110 2.80 -5.64 3.36
C LEU A 110 2.70 -6.89 2.48
N LEU A 111 3.65 -7.11 1.57
CA LEU A 111 3.68 -8.28 0.70
C LEU A 111 3.88 -9.59 1.48
N GLU A 112 4.72 -9.57 2.51
CA GLU A 112 4.92 -10.71 3.40
C GLU A 112 3.63 -11.06 4.14
N MET A 113 2.89 -10.08 4.65
CA MET A 113 1.58 -10.30 5.27
C MET A 113 0.56 -10.86 4.27
N ILE A 114 0.52 -10.35 3.03
CA ILE A 114 -0.36 -10.86 1.98
C ILE A 114 -0.04 -12.32 1.69
N ASN A 115 1.24 -12.66 1.50
CA ASN A 115 1.67 -14.04 1.27
C ASN A 115 1.35 -14.97 2.45
N ALA A 116 1.51 -14.47 3.68
CA ALA A 116 1.18 -15.23 4.89
C ALA A 116 -0.33 -15.41 5.10
N SER A 117 -1.17 -14.64 4.40
CA SER A 117 -2.63 -14.72 4.50
C SER A 117 -3.27 -15.71 3.51
N GLU A 118 -2.46 -16.49 2.76
CA GLU A 118 -3.00 -17.49 1.85
C GLU A 118 -3.89 -18.49 2.59
N ALA A 119 -5.15 -18.57 2.15
CA ALA A 119 -6.11 -19.52 2.68
C ALA A 119 -5.77 -20.93 2.18
N ARG A 120 -5.84 -21.92 3.06
CA ARG A 120 -5.86 -23.33 2.63
C ARG A 120 -7.30 -23.71 2.35
N GLU A 121 -7.58 -24.16 1.13
CA GLU A 121 -8.93 -24.56 0.70
C GLU A 121 -9.43 -25.82 1.43
N ASP A 122 -8.52 -26.59 2.05
CA ASP A 122 -8.82 -27.92 2.62
C ASP A 122 -9.28 -27.89 4.08
N ASP A 123 -9.22 -26.73 4.78
CA ASP A 123 -9.56 -26.65 6.20
C ASP A 123 -10.22 -25.32 6.55
N GLU A 124 -11.54 -25.33 6.70
CA GLU A 124 -12.33 -24.14 7.11
C GLU A 124 -11.98 -23.62 8.51
N THR A 125 -11.30 -24.42 9.33
CA THR A 125 -10.88 -24.05 10.69
C THR A 125 -9.48 -23.48 10.73
N PHE A 126 -8.76 -23.51 9.60
CA PHE A 126 -7.38 -23.04 9.52
C PHE A 126 -7.33 -21.51 9.67
N LYS A 127 -6.66 -21.06 10.73
CA LYS A 127 -6.30 -19.67 10.92
C LYS A 127 -4.90 -19.44 10.35
N ASN A 128 -4.81 -18.57 9.35
CA ASN A 128 -3.51 -18.15 8.84
C ASN A 128 -2.77 -17.22 9.85
N PRO A 129 -1.46 -17.02 9.71
CA PRO A 129 -0.69 -16.18 10.63
C PRO A 129 -1.26 -14.76 10.80
N VAL A 130 -1.82 -14.19 9.72
CA VAL A 130 -2.43 -12.84 9.77
C VAL A 130 -3.71 -12.85 10.59
N ASP A 131 -4.54 -13.90 10.48
CA ASP A 131 -5.73 -14.05 11.34
C ASP A 131 -5.33 -14.06 12.82
N VAL A 132 -4.29 -14.79 13.18
CA VAL A 132 -3.80 -14.85 14.57
C VAL A 132 -3.33 -13.47 15.05
N MET A 133 -2.56 -12.74 14.23
CA MET A 133 -2.11 -11.39 14.56
C MET A 133 -3.28 -10.43 14.81
N PHE A 134 -4.34 -10.50 13.99
CA PHE A 134 -5.52 -9.67 14.17
C PHE A 134 -6.38 -10.10 15.36
N ASP A 135 -6.47 -11.41 15.67
CA ASP A 135 -7.16 -11.91 16.87
C ASP A 135 -6.45 -11.41 18.15
N GLU A 136 -5.11 -11.43 18.19
CA GLU A 136 -4.32 -10.92 19.31
C GLU A 136 -4.50 -9.40 19.48
N LEU A 137 -4.49 -8.65 18.38
CA LEU A 137 -4.74 -7.21 18.41
C LEU A 137 -6.16 -6.91 18.86
N GLU A 138 -7.16 -7.67 18.38
CA GLU A 138 -8.56 -7.52 18.78
C GLU A 138 -8.77 -7.81 20.25
N ALA A 139 -8.10 -8.81 20.81
CA ALA A 139 -8.15 -9.13 22.24
C ALA A 139 -7.58 -8.00 23.10
N ARG A 140 -6.58 -7.26 22.60
CA ARG A 140 -5.94 -6.13 23.27
C ARG A 140 -6.72 -4.83 23.10
N ASP A 141 -7.15 -4.53 21.87
CA ASP A 141 -7.88 -3.32 21.50
C ASP A 141 -8.96 -3.62 20.45
N PRO A 142 -10.20 -3.95 20.90
CA PRO A 142 -11.32 -4.23 20.00
C PRO A 142 -11.74 -3.06 19.13
N ASP A 143 -11.38 -1.85 19.53
CA ASP A 143 -11.73 -0.60 18.84
C ASP A 143 -10.64 -0.12 17.87
N HIS A 144 -9.53 -0.83 17.78
CA HIS A 144 -8.41 -0.50 16.91
C HIS A 144 -8.85 -0.35 15.45
N PHE A 145 -8.32 0.67 14.78
CA PHE A 145 -8.68 0.99 13.38
C PHE A 145 -8.52 -0.22 12.45
N ALA A 146 -7.36 -0.89 12.50
CA ALA A 146 -7.06 -2.03 11.63
C ALA A 146 -8.00 -3.22 11.90
N VAL A 147 -8.32 -3.50 13.16
CA VAL A 147 -9.26 -4.56 13.57
C VAL A 147 -10.65 -4.30 12.99
N LYS A 148 -11.16 -3.05 13.10
CA LYS A 148 -12.45 -2.68 12.52
C LYS A 148 -12.52 -2.91 11.01
N GLN A 149 -11.43 -2.63 10.28
CA GLN A 149 -11.38 -2.87 8.83
C GLN A 149 -11.28 -4.35 8.51
N TYR A 150 -10.50 -5.11 9.28
CA TYR A 150 -10.35 -6.55 9.10
C TYR A 150 -11.65 -7.32 9.34
N ARG A 151 -12.39 -6.99 10.41
CA ARG A 151 -13.73 -7.55 10.65
C ARG A 151 -14.68 -7.31 9.47
N LYS A 152 -14.71 -6.09 8.93
CA LYS A 152 -15.54 -5.76 7.75
C LYS A 152 -15.13 -6.59 6.53
N TYR A 153 -13.83 -6.77 6.33
CA TYR A 153 -13.30 -7.62 5.26
C TYR A 153 -13.77 -9.08 5.46
N LYS A 154 -13.60 -9.66 6.65
CA LYS A 154 -14.03 -11.04 6.94
C LYS A 154 -15.54 -11.23 6.74
N LEU A 155 -16.36 -10.27 7.14
CA LEU A 155 -17.80 -10.31 6.89
C LEU A 155 -18.11 -10.28 5.38
N ALA A 156 -17.45 -9.44 4.62
CA ALA A 156 -17.60 -9.38 3.17
C ALA A 156 -17.16 -10.70 2.52
N ALA A 157 -16.01 -11.25 2.90
CA ALA A 157 -15.48 -12.51 2.37
C ALA A 157 -16.39 -13.70 2.74
N GLY A 158 -16.91 -13.79 3.96
CA GLY A 158 -17.81 -14.84 4.42
C GLY A 158 -19.15 -14.85 3.68
N VAL A 159 -19.70 -13.71 3.33
CA VAL A 159 -20.93 -13.60 2.50
C VAL A 159 -20.73 -14.22 1.12
N VAL A 160 -19.52 -14.15 0.57
CA VAL A 160 -19.21 -14.74 -0.76
C VAL A 160 -19.07 -16.24 -0.68
N CYS A 161 -18.42 -16.75 0.35
CA CYS A 161 -18.28 -18.19 0.57
C CYS A 161 -19.66 -18.86 0.73
N SER A 162 -20.54 -18.27 1.54
CA SER A 162 -21.90 -18.79 1.72
C SER A 162 -22.77 -18.73 0.45
N LYS A 163 -22.58 -17.73 -0.42
CA LYS A 163 -23.29 -17.66 -1.72
C LYS A 163 -22.77 -18.67 -2.75
N ARG A 164 -21.48 -19.08 -2.67
CA ARG A 164 -20.92 -20.11 -3.56
C ARG A 164 -21.40 -21.52 -3.23
N LEU A 165 -21.77 -21.77 -1.97
CA LEU A 165 -22.28 -23.06 -1.52
C LEU A 165 -23.79 -23.27 -1.82
N LEU A 166 -24.50 -22.21 -2.26
CA LEU A 166 -25.93 -22.22 -2.55
C LEU A 166 -26.27 -22.20 -4.07
N ASN A 167 -25.27 -22.26 -4.95
CA ASN A 167 -25.38 -22.39 -6.40
C ASN A 167 -24.62 -23.62 -6.89
#